data_5ac1f50a8ca6c31b12b62fe007be31ca
#
_entry.id   5ac1f50a8ca6c31b12b62fe007be31ca
#
_cell.length_a   1.000
_cell.length_b   1.000
_cell.length_c   1.000
_cell.angle_alpha   90.00
_cell.angle_beta   90.00
_cell.angle_gamma   90.00
#
_symmetry.space_group_name_H-M   'P 1'
#
loop_
_entity.id
_entity.type
_entity.pdbx_description
1 polymer ?
#
loop_
_entity_poly.entity_id
_entity_poly.type
_entity_poly.pdbx_seq_one_letter_code
_entity_poly.pdbx_strand_id
1 'polypeptide(L)'
;MRDGATVRWGMVASLLVAVGCASLVACSSGGGARVKGTVAPPLMGEESPRDYAGLHNVVAYHPDVFSGGVPEGDAGFETLARMGIRTVISVDGAAPDLVEAKKHGLRYIHLPIGYNGFGEARGEELARATRDALGDGPVYIHCHHGKHRSAGAAAAVAVSLGWMSADEAVARMKVSGTSPAYRGLYACAAAASVMSEAELDAVTADFPEACKPEGMVDTMVRMDEAMEYLKAIEAAGWKPPSEHPDLVPVAEAGKLADLLRLLHDDRSPVAKREGFAAKIDANHAPAQRLEDLLEAGSTDVAAMSAEFKRVSSACKSCHAAFRD
;
A
#
# COMPACT_ATOMS: atom_id res chain seq x y z
N MET A 1 -3.71 -76.30 -38.51
CA MET A 1 -3.27 -77.22 -37.47
C MET A 1 -3.52 -76.51 -36.17
N ARG A 2 -4.66 -76.88 -35.57
CA ARG A 2 -4.75 -77.57 -34.27
C ARG A 2 -4.28 -76.72 -33.12
N ASP A 3 -4.93 -76.49 -32.02
CA ASP A 3 -6.15 -76.85 -31.28
C ASP A 3 -6.17 -75.91 -30.10
N GLY A 4 -7.17 -75.25 -29.67
CA GLY A 4 -8.40 -75.78 -29.07
C GLY A 4 -8.16 -76.20 -27.62
N ALA A 5 -8.54 -75.33 -26.63
CA ALA A 5 -9.09 -75.87 -25.37
C ALA A 5 -9.74 -74.73 -24.54
N THR A 6 -11.01 -74.78 -24.48
CA THR A 6 -11.90 -74.19 -23.47
C THR A 6 -11.88 -75.00 -22.20
N VAL A 7 -11.82 -74.39 -21.02
CA VAL A 7 -12.32 -74.98 -19.78
C VAL A 7 -12.98 -73.94 -18.87
N ARG A 8 -14.10 -74.29 -18.43
CA ARG A 8 -15.27 -73.80 -17.73
C ARG A 8 -15.07 -73.56 -16.23
N TRP A 9 -15.77 -72.54 -15.75
CA TRP A 9 -16.59 -72.45 -14.53
C TRP A 9 -16.08 -72.92 -13.16
N GLY A 10 -16.19 -72.03 -12.17
CA GLY A 10 -16.29 -72.29 -10.76
C GLY A 10 -16.75 -71.08 -9.96
N MET A 11 -18.09 -70.88 -9.88
CA MET A 11 -18.69 -70.02 -8.84
C MET A 11 -18.47 -70.72 -7.49
N VAL A 12 -17.92 -69.97 -6.51
CA VAL A 12 -18.10 -70.27 -5.11
C VAL A 12 -18.51 -69.00 -4.39
N ALA A 13 -19.75 -69.03 -3.93
CA ALA A 13 -20.31 -68.07 -3.00
C ALA A 13 -19.87 -68.46 -1.58
N SER A 14 -19.41 -67.51 -0.81
CA SER A 14 -19.32 -67.65 0.65
C SER A 14 -19.50 -66.34 1.35
N LEU A 15 -20.59 -66.25 1.90
CA LEU A 15 -21.12 -65.74 3.17
C LEU A 15 -20.32 -64.70 3.95
N LEU A 16 -21.01 -63.61 4.18
CA LEU A 16 -20.82 -62.51 5.14
C LEU A 16 -20.63 -62.98 6.58
N VAL A 17 -19.66 -62.40 7.25
CA VAL A 17 -19.71 -62.15 8.70
C VAL A 17 -19.37 -60.67 8.94
N ALA A 18 -20.38 -59.91 9.29
CA ALA A 18 -20.21 -58.54 9.76
C ALA A 18 -19.84 -58.59 11.27
N VAL A 19 -18.63 -58.16 11.60
CA VAL A 19 -18.26 -57.84 12.99
C VAL A 19 -18.23 -56.33 13.10
N GLY A 20 -19.25 -55.80 13.75
CA GLY A 20 -19.31 -54.39 14.10
C GLY A 20 -18.32 -54.05 15.20
N CYS A 21 -17.34 -53.22 14.90
CA CYS A 21 -16.55 -52.48 15.90
C CYS A 21 -17.07 -51.04 15.93
N ALA A 22 -17.90 -50.77 16.92
CA ALA A 22 -18.30 -49.38 17.22
C ALA A 22 -17.12 -48.72 17.95
N SER A 23 -16.31 -47.97 17.17
CA SER A 23 -15.32 -47.06 17.73
C SER A 23 -16.00 -45.74 18.08
N LEU A 24 -16.23 -45.51 19.36
CA LEU A 24 -16.57 -44.20 19.91
C LEU A 24 -15.43 -43.22 19.63
N VAL A 25 -15.57 -42.43 18.59
CA VAL A 25 -14.74 -41.26 18.40
C VAL A 25 -15.28 -40.18 19.32
N ALA A 26 -14.56 -39.94 20.42
CA ALA A 26 -14.78 -38.76 21.25
C ALA A 26 -14.49 -37.51 20.42
N CYS A 27 -15.55 -36.76 20.06
CA CYS A 27 -15.42 -35.41 19.55
C CYS A 27 -14.81 -34.55 20.66
N SER A 28 -13.50 -34.32 20.62
CA SER A 28 -12.91 -33.18 21.30
C SER A 28 -13.44 -31.92 20.63
N SER A 29 -14.24 -31.14 21.34
CA SER A 29 -14.65 -29.80 20.99
C SER A 29 -13.43 -28.86 21.05
N GLY A 30 -12.54 -28.96 20.07
CA GLY A 30 -11.61 -27.89 19.73
C GLY A 30 -12.43 -26.76 19.18
N GLY A 31 -12.39 -25.59 19.84
CA GLY A 31 -13.03 -24.37 19.33
C GLY A 31 -12.53 -24.06 17.94
N GLY A 32 -13.28 -24.49 16.92
CA GLY A 32 -13.01 -24.15 15.53
C GLY A 32 -13.16 -22.65 15.37
N ALA A 33 -12.05 -21.97 15.10
CA ALA A 33 -12.11 -20.61 14.59
C ALA A 33 -13.11 -20.62 13.43
N ARG A 34 -14.18 -19.85 13.53
CA ARG A 34 -15.14 -19.65 12.44
C ARG A 34 -14.34 -19.20 11.24
N VAL A 35 -14.29 -19.98 10.17
CA VAL A 35 -13.73 -19.56 8.91
C VAL A 35 -14.61 -18.40 8.44
N LYS A 36 -14.14 -17.17 8.63
CA LYS A 36 -14.80 -15.97 8.13
C LYS A 36 -14.85 -16.10 6.61
N GLY A 37 -16.00 -15.85 5.99
CA GLY A 37 -16.19 -16.00 4.55
C GLY A 37 -15.15 -15.22 3.74
N THR A 38 -14.81 -15.68 2.56
CA THR A 38 -13.90 -14.98 1.63
C THR A 38 -14.49 -13.64 1.18
N VAL A 39 -13.63 -12.64 0.95
CA VAL A 39 -13.98 -11.37 0.30
C VAL A 39 -13.44 -11.44 -1.12
N ALA A 40 -14.33 -11.23 -2.11
CA ALA A 40 -13.91 -11.21 -3.51
C ALA A 40 -13.12 -9.92 -3.80
N PRO A 41 -11.87 -10.00 -4.31
CA PRO A 41 -11.11 -8.84 -4.73
C PRO A 41 -11.72 -8.20 -6.00
N PRO A 42 -11.31 -6.98 -6.39
CA PRO A 42 -11.71 -6.39 -7.66
C PRO A 42 -11.16 -7.21 -8.83
N LEU A 43 -11.88 -7.19 -9.94
CA LEU A 43 -11.47 -7.92 -11.15
C LEU A 43 -10.65 -7.01 -12.09
N MET A 44 -9.81 -7.65 -12.89
CA MET A 44 -9.18 -6.97 -14.03
C MET A 44 -10.27 -6.45 -14.99
N GLY A 45 -10.05 -5.24 -15.52
CA GLY A 45 -11.01 -4.61 -16.45
C GLY A 45 -12.13 -3.81 -15.79
N GLU A 46 -12.27 -3.81 -14.46
CA GLU A 46 -13.17 -2.86 -13.80
C GLU A 46 -12.72 -1.42 -14.04
N GLU A 47 -13.69 -0.55 -14.35
CA GLU A 47 -13.44 0.85 -14.74
C GLU A 47 -13.49 1.82 -13.57
N SER A 48 -13.73 1.33 -12.36
CA SER A 48 -13.75 2.12 -11.12
C SER A 48 -13.14 1.33 -9.98
N PRO A 49 -12.56 2.02 -8.96
CA PRO A 49 -12.07 1.35 -7.76
C PRO A 49 -13.22 0.80 -6.94
N ARG A 50 -12.92 -0.17 -6.08
CA ARG A 50 -13.83 -0.69 -5.07
C ARG A 50 -13.40 -0.28 -3.67
N ASP A 51 -14.40 0.00 -2.81
CA ASP A 51 -14.21 0.16 -1.39
C ASP A 51 -14.68 -1.08 -0.64
N TYR A 52 -13.99 -1.37 0.45
CA TYR A 52 -14.28 -2.46 1.37
C TYR A 52 -14.20 -1.96 2.82
N ALA A 53 -14.56 -2.80 3.77
CA ALA A 53 -14.41 -2.44 5.18
C ALA A 53 -12.92 -2.18 5.51
N GLY A 54 -12.60 -0.95 5.84
CA GLY A 54 -11.24 -0.49 6.16
C GLY A 54 -10.23 -0.50 5.00
N LEU A 55 -10.71 -0.62 3.75
CA LEU A 55 -9.87 -0.49 2.55
C LEU A 55 -10.57 0.37 1.52
N HIS A 56 -9.90 1.39 1.05
CA HIS A 56 -10.42 2.32 0.07
C HIS A 56 -9.65 2.27 -1.23
N ASN A 57 -10.35 2.58 -2.31
CA ASN A 57 -9.79 2.76 -3.65
C ASN A 57 -9.01 1.55 -4.19
N VAL A 58 -9.54 0.35 -3.99
CA VAL A 58 -8.87 -0.90 -4.41
C VAL A 58 -9.07 -1.17 -5.89
N VAL A 59 -7.97 -1.33 -6.63
CA VAL A 59 -7.93 -1.58 -8.09
C VAL A 59 -7.00 -2.74 -8.40
N ALA A 60 -7.43 -3.66 -9.27
CA ALA A 60 -6.59 -4.77 -9.73
C ALA A 60 -5.62 -4.32 -10.82
N TYR A 61 -4.34 -4.68 -10.70
CA TYR A 61 -3.28 -4.53 -11.70
C TYR A 61 -2.81 -5.87 -12.27
N HIS A 62 -3.13 -6.95 -11.58
CA HIS A 62 -2.97 -8.34 -11.98
C HIS A 62 -4.04 -9.14 -11.21
N PRO A 63 -4.46 -10.35 -11.64
CA PRO A 63 -5.41 -11.17 -10.86
C PRO A 63 -5.03 -11.36 -9.39
N ASP A 64 -3.74 -11.32 -9.08
CA ASP A 64 -3.18 -11.50 -7.74
C ASP A 64 -2.43 -10.27 -7.22
N VAL A 65 -2.54 -9.10 -7.88
CA VAL A 65 -1.90 -7.84 -7.42
C VAL A 65 -2.89 -6.69 -7.47
N PHE A 66 -3.05 -6.05 -6.32
CA PHE A 66 -4.01 -4.98 -6.11
C PHE A 66 -3.32 -3.73 -5.57
N SER A 67 -3.80 -2.56 -5.98
CA SER A 67 -3.40 -1.26 -5.44
C SER A 67 -4.54 -0.64 -4.67
N GLY A 68 -4.26 0.07 -3.59
CA GLY A 68 -5.30 0.78 -2.84
C GLY A 68 -4.77 1.67 -1.73
N GLY A 69 -5.66 2.10 -0.83
CA GLY A 69 -5.36 2.90 0.36
C GLY A 69 -4.72 2.08 1.48
N VAL A 70 -4.19 2.79 2.48
CA VAL A 70 -3.67 2.18 3.69
C VAL A 70 -4.77 1.36 4.39
N PRO A 71 -4.48 0.14 4.90
CA PRO A 71 -5.45 -0.61 5.68
C PRO A 71 -5.80 0.14 6.98
N GLU A 72 -7.07 0.40 7.21
CA GLU A 72 -7.56 1.15 8.36
C GLU A 72 -7.95 0.22 9.51
N GLY A 73 -7.14 0.19 10.55
CA GLY A 73 -7.36 -0.59 11.76
C GLY A 73 -7.59 -2.08 11.51
N ASP A 74 -8.15 -2.79 12.48
CA ASP A 74 -8.41 -4.24 12.40
C ASP A 74 -9.26 -4.63 11.17
N ALA A 75 -10.25 -3.80 10.79
CA ALA A 75 -11.16 -4.09 9.68
C ALA A 75 -10.45 -4.16 8.33
N GLY A 76 -9.48 -3.27 8.07
CA GLY A 76 -8.71 -3.24 6.82
C GLY A 76 -7.82 -4.47 6.68
N PHE A 77 -7.09 -4.82 7.74
CA PHE A 77 -6.23 -6.00 7.77
C PHE A 77 -7.03 -7.31 7.70
N GLU A 78 -8.17 -7.40 8.40
CA GLU A 78 -9.08 -8.53 8.26
C GLU A 78 -9.56 -8.69 6.82
N THR A 79 -9.93 -7.57 6.18
CA THR A 79 -10.39 -7.58 4.79
C THR A 79 -9.31 -8.10 3.85
N LEU A 80 -8.06 -7.62 3.97
CA LEU A 80 -6.92 -8.12 3.19
C LEU A 80 -6.72 -9.62 3.37
N ALA A 81 -6.72 -10.10 4.61
CA ALA A 81 -6.56 -11.52 4.91
C ALA A 81 -7.70 -12.36 4.30
N ARG A 82 -8.95 -11.87 4.32
CA ARG A 82 -10.13 -12.52 3.71
C ARG A 82 -10.13 -12.46 2.19
N MET A 83 -9.45 -11.48 1.57
CA MET A 83 -9.20 -11.44 0.13
C MET A 83 -8.10 -12.43 -0.28
N GLY A 84 -7.43 -13.07 0.68
CA GLY A 84 -6.33 -14.01 0.45
C GLY A 84 -4.96 -13.36 0.30
N ILE A 85 -4.84 -12.04 0.54
CA ILE A 85 -3.55 -11.34 0.50
C ILE A 85 -2.58 -11.99 1.48
N ARG A 86 -1.32 -12.10 1.07
CA ARG A 86 -0.23 -12.64 1.89
C ARG A 86 0.84 -11.59 2.18
N THR A 87 1.13 -10.75 1.21
CA THR A 87 2.13 -9.70 1.37
C THR A 87 1.51 -8.34 1.06
N VAL A 88 1.81 -7.39 1.92
CA VAL A 88 1.46 -5.98 1.74
C VAL A 88 2.74 -5.20 1.46
N ILE A 89 2.77 -4.45 0.37
CA ILE A 89 3.89 -3.56 0.01
C ILE A 89 3.42 -2.12 0.23
N SER A 90 4.00 -1.45 1.23
CA SER A 90 3.76 -0.03 1.46
C SER A 90 4.73 0.80 0.64
N VAL A 91 4.21 1.72 -0.15
CA VAL A 91 4.97 2.78 -0.83
C VAL A 91 4.69 4.15 -0.21
N ASP A 92 4.03 4.16 0.95
CA ASP A 92 3.80 5.36 1.76
C ASP A 92 5.10 5.83 2.43
N GLY A 93 5.17 7.11 2.77
CA GLY A 93 6.25 7.65 3.59
C GLY A 93 6.12 7.29 5.07
N ALA A 94 4.91 7.00 5.55
CA ALA A 94 4.65 6.63 6.93
C ALA A 94 5.00 5.16 7.23
N ALA A 95 5.43 4.89 8.46
CA ALA A 95 5.69 3.53 8.90
C ALA A 95 4.40 2.69 8.92
N PRO A 96 4.43 1.44 8.42
CA PRO A 96 3.27 0.56 8.42
C PRO A 96 2.94 0.02 9.81
N ASP A 97 1.65 -0.29 10.07
CA ASP A 97 1.23 -0.97 11.29
C ASP A 97 1.55 -2.48 11.25
N LEU A 98 2.79 -2.80 11.61
CA LEU A 98 3.29 -4.17 11.64
C LEU A 98 2.63 -5.03 12.72
N VAL A 99 2.14 -4.41 13.79
CA VAL A 99 1.50 -5.12 14.90
C VAL A 99 0.17 -5.68 14.42
N GLU A 100 -0.64 -4.84 13.79
CA GLU A 100 -1.94 -5.25 13.27
C GLU A 100 -1.79 -6.24 12.11
N ALA A 101 -0.86 -5.98 11.17
CA ALA A 101 -0.58 -6.88 10.06
C ALA A 101 -0.24 -8.33 10.53
N LYS A 102 0.62 -8.45 11.55
CA LYS A 102 1.02 -9.75 12.11
C LYS A 102 -0.13 -10.52 12.76
N LYS A 103 -1.11 -9.83 13.38
CA LYS A 103 -2.31 -10.50 13.93
C LYS A 103 -3.14 -11.20 12.85
N HIS A 104 -3.13 -10.63 11.64
CA HIS A 104 -3.84 -11.18 10.49
C HIS A 104 -2.99 -12.09 9.59
N GLY A 105 -1.74 -12.39 9.99
CA GLY A 105 -0.82 -13.26 9.25
C GLY A 105 -0.32 -12.67 7.94
N LEU A 106 -0.27 -11.34 7.85
CA LEU A 106 0.21 -10.60 6.70
C LEU A 106 1.70 -10.24 6.86
N ARG A 107 2.48 -10.43 5.79
CA ARG A 107 3.84 -9.95 5.67
C ARG A 107 3.82 -8.51 5.17
N TYR A 108 4.73 -7.68 5.65
CA TYR A 108 4.95 -6.32 5.14
C TYR A 108 6.30 -6.18 4.45
N ILE A 109 6.31 -5.36 3.40
CA ILE A 109 7.51 -4.81 2.75
C ILE A 109 7.27 -3.30 2.66
N HIS A 110 8.25 -2.49 3.08
CA HIS A 110 8.14 -1.03 3.05
C HIS A 110 9.18 -0.43 2.11
N LEU A 111 8.74 0.06 0.96
CA LEU A 111 9.54 0.65 -0.11
C LEU A 111 9.00 2.04 -0.47
N PRO A 112 9.18 3.07 0.38
CA PRO A 112 8.58 4.38 0.18
C PRO A 112 9.04 5.04 -1.12
N ILE A 113 8.10 5.75 -1.78
CA ILE A 113 8.34 6.55 -2.97
C ILE A 113 7.78 7.96 -2.80
N GLY A 114 8.34 8.91 -3.58
CA GLY A 114 7.88 10.28 -3.59
C GLY A 114 6.64 10.52 -4.47
N TYR A 115 5.99 11.66 -4.27
CA TYR A 115 4.87 12.11 -5.12
C TYR A 115 5.33 12.53 -6.53
N ASN A 116 6.61 12.90 -6.68
CA ASN A 116 7.21 13.28 -7.97
C ASN A 116 7.75 12.09 -8.77
N GLY A 117 7.42 10.86 -8.35
CA GLY A 117 7.91 9.63 -8.94
C GLY A 117 9.07 9.00 -8.15
N PHE A 118 9.76 8.06 -8.78
CA PHE A 118 10.85 7.29 -8.19
C PHE A 118 11.89 6.91 -9.25
N GLY A 119 13.13 6.68 -8.81
CA GLY A 119 14.21 6.28 -9.70
C GLY A 119 14.10 4.82 -10.16
N GLU A 120 14.86 4.50 -11.21
CA GLU A 120 14.90 3.17 -11.84
C GLU A 120 15.16 2.05 -10.81
N ALA A 121 16.18 2.18 -9.97
CA ALA A 121 16.50 1.20 -8.93
C ALA A 121 15.32 0.89 -7.99
N ARG A 122 14.53 1.91 -7.61
CA ARG A 122 13.32 1.71 -6.79
C ARG A 122 12.23 1.00 -7.58
N GLY A 123 12.10 1.24 -8.87
CA GLY A 123 11.20 0.51 -9.77
C GLY A 123 11.55 -0.97 -9.85
N GLU A 124 12.83 -1.28 -10.01
CA GLU A 124 13.37 -2.63 -10.02
C GLU A 124 13.16 -3.36 -8.68
N GLU A 125 13.40 -2.68 -7.55
CA GLU A 125 13.11 -3.21 -6.21
C GLU A 125 11.62 -3.55 -6.03
N LEU A 126 10.72 -2.69 -6.48
CA LEU A 126 9.28 -2.91 -6.42
C LEU A 126 8.86 -4.11 -7.30
N ALA A 127 9.42 -4.23 -8.50
CA ALA A 127 9.16 -5.36 -9.40
C ALA A 127 9.67 -6.67 -8.79
N ARG A 128 10.92 -6.69 -8.28
CA ARG A 128 11.51 -7.83 -7.60
C ARG A 128 10.71 -8.24 -6.37
N ALA A 129 10.39 -7.28 -5.49
CA ALA A 129 9.62 -7.54 -4.27
C ALA A 129 8.25 -8.14 -4.58
N THR A 130 7.57 -7.62 -5.60
CA THR A 130 6.24 -8.11 -6.01
C THR A 130 6.32 -9.52 -6.60
N ARG A 131 7.28 -9.77 -7.51
CA ARG A 131 7.50 -11.10 -8.09
C ARG A 131 7.75 -12.15 -7.00
N ASP A 132 8.66 -11.87 -6.08
CA ASP A 132 9.01 -12.81 -5.01
C ASP A 132 7.83 -13.03 -4.05
N ALA A 133 7.08 -11.98 -3.72
CA ALA A 133 5.92 -12.07 -2.84
C ALA A 133 4.78 -12.90 -3.44
N LEU A 134 4.60 -12.89 -4.76
CA LEU A 134 3.59 -13.70 -5.45
C LEU A 134 3.82 -15.20 -5.29
N GLY A 135 5.04 -15.63 -4.97
CA GLY A 135 5.33 -17.02 -4.61
C GLY A 135 4.60 -17.49 -3.34
N ASP A 136 4.27 -16.58 -2.43
CA ASP A 136 3.55 -16.84 -1.19
C ASP A 136 2.03 -16.61 -1.34
N GLY A 137 1.58 -15.89 -2.36
CA GLY A 137 0.18 -15.58 -2.65
C GLY A 137 -0.05 -14.14 -3.11
N PRO A 138 -1.33 -13.70 -3.18
CA PRO A 138 -1.68 -12.37 -3.67
C PRO A 138 -1.05 -11.23 -2.87
N VAL A 139 -0.77 -10.12 -3.58
CA VAL A 139 -0.05 -8.94 -3.09
C VAL A 139 -0.94 -7.70 -3.10
N TYR A 140 -0.83 -6.88 -2.07
CA TYR A 140 -1.48 -5.59 -1.97
C TYR A 140 -0.45 -4.46 -1.87
N ILE A 141 -0.49 -3.51 -2.82
CA ILE A 141 0.42 -2.35 -2.85
C ILE A 141 -0.37 -1.13 -2.40
N HIS A 142 0.08 -0.43 -1.36
CA HIS A 142 -0.66 0.74 -0.87
C HIS A 142 0.20 1.97 -0.64
N CYS A 143 -0.45 3.13 -0.72
CA CYS A 143 -0.02 4.40 -0.14
C CYS A 143 -1.13 4.89 0.79
N HIS A 144 -1.13 6.15 1.20
CA HIS A 144 -2.17 6.68 2.09
C HIS A 144 -3.57 6.58 1.47
N HIS A 145 -3.84 7.27 0.36
CA HIS A 145 -5.16 7.31 -0.27
C HIS A 145 -5.42 6.21 -1.32
N GLY A 146 -4.40 5.49 -1.75
CA GLY A 146 -4.54 4.46 -2.78
C GLY A 146 -4.66 4.97 -4.22
N LYS A 147 -4.60 6.29 -4.44
CA LYS A 147 -4.87 6.91 -5.74
C LYS A 147 -3.62 7.22 -6.57
N HIS A 148 -2.52 7.59 -5.92
CA HIS A 148 -1.37 8.18 -6.61
C HIS A 148 -0.12 7.30 -6.55
N ARG A 149 0.62 7.30 -5.44
CA ARG A 149 1.89 6.55 -5.29
C ARG A 149 1.71 5.04 -5.49
N SER A 150 0.71 4.45 -4.86
CA SER A 150 0.45 3.00 -5.01
C SER A 150 0.03 2.63 -6.42
N ALA A 151 -0.78 3.48 -7.08
CA ALA A 151 -1.17 3.29 -8.47
C ALA A 151 0.04 3.39 -9.43
N GLY A 152 0.92 4.40 -9.22
CA GLY A 152 2.16 4.54 -10.00
C GLY A 152 3.12 3.36 -9.81
N ALA A 153 3.29 2.90 -8.57
CA ALA A 153 4.11 1.74 -8.25
C ALA A 153 3.55 0.45 -8.89
N ALA A 154 2.24 0.18 -8.70
CA ALA A 154 1.59 -0.99 -9.28
C ALA A 154 1.61 -0.98 -10.81
N ALA A 155 1.47 0.20 -11.44
CA ALA A 155 1.57 0.36 -12.88
C ALA A 155 2.98 0.04 -13.39
N ALA A 156 4.02 0.59 -12.77
CA ALA A 156 5.40 0.30 -13.14
C ALA A 156 5.74 -1.19 -12.95
N VAL A 157 5.32 -1.79 -11.83
CA VAL A 157 5.46 -3.24 -11.58
C VAL A 157 4.77 -4.06 -12.66
N ALA A 158 3.53 -3.70 -13.05
CA ALA A 158 2.79 -4.43 -14.07
C ALA A 158 3.49 -4.41 -15.44
N VAL A 159 4.15 -3.31 -15.80
CA VAL A 159 4.96 -3.22 -17.00
C VAL A 159 6.25 -4.02 -16.84
N SER A 160 6.97 -3.85 -15.74
CA SER A 160 8.25 -4.52 -15.50
C SER A 160 8.13 -6.04 -15.45
N LEU A 161 6.99 -6.57 -14.99
CA LEU A 161 6.71 -8.00 -14.98
C LEU A 161 5.97 -8.50 -16.25
N GLY A 162 5.81 -7.62 -17.27
CA GLY A 162 5.25 -7.98 -18.56
C GLY A 162 3.77 -8.29 -18.57
N TRP A 163 3.01 -7.84 -17.57
CA TRP A 163 1.56 -8.08 -17.49
C TRP A 163 0.74 -7.07 -18.29
N MET A 164 1.27 -5.88 -18.47
CA MET A 164 0.64 -4.77 -19.20
C MET A 164 1.68 -4.05 -20.05
N SER A 165 1.22 -3.47 -21.15
CA SER A 165 1.97 -2.40 -21.83
C SER A 165 1.98 -1.13 -20.97
N ALA A 166 2.89 -0.20 -21.25
CA ALA A 166 2.95 1.10 -20.57
C ALA A 166 1.62 1.88 -20.71
N ASP A 167 1.00 1.85 -21.89
CA ASP A 167 -0.27 2.52 -22.13
C ASP A 167 -1.42 1.93 -21.30
N GLU A 168 -1.51 0.61 -21.20
CA GLU A 168 -2.51 -0.07 -20.35
C GLU A 168 -2.28 0.25 -18.87
N ALA A 169 -1.04 0.24 -18.41
CA ALA A 169 -0.69 0.56 -17.03
C ALA A 169 -1.04 2.03 -16.69
N VAL A 170 -0.74 2.98 -17.58
CA VAL A 170 -1.16 4.38 -17.47
C VAL A 170 -2.69 4.52 -17.45
N ALA A 171 -3.40 3.73 -18.26
CA ALA A 171 -4.87 3.72 -18.22
C ALA A 171 -5.39 3.20 -16.86
N ARG A 172 -4.76 2.18 -16.27
CA ARG A 172 -5.12 1.68 -14.94
C ARG A 172 -4.87 2.71 -13.83
N MET A 173 -3.81 3.52 -13.90
CA MET A 173 -3.60 4.64 -12.98
C MET A 173 -4.78 5.63 -12.99
N LYS A 174 -5.36 5.90 -14.17
CA LYS A 174 -6.55 6.77 -14.28
C LYS A 174 -7.78 6.14 -13.62
N VAL A 175 -7.94 4.81 -13.71
CA VAL A 175 -8.99 4.08 -12.98
C VAL A 175 -8.80 4.19 -11.48
N SER A 176 -7.55 4.14 -10.97
CA SER A 176 -7.24 4.40 -9.57
C SER A 176 -7.50 5.86 -9.14
N GLY A 177 -7.80 6.76 -10.06
CA GLY A 177 -8.05 8.17 -9.78
C GLY A 177 -6.77 9.01 -9.67
N THR A 178 -5.65 8.54 -10.22
CA THR A 178 -4.40 9.31 -10.21
C THR A 178 -4.58 10.62 -10.97
N SER A 179 -4.41 11.75 -10.28
CA SER A 179 -4.51 13.07 -10.89
C SER A 179 -3.44 13.26 -11.96
N PRO A 180 -3.78 13.92 -13.11
CA PRO A 180 -2.81 14.25 -14.14
C PRO A 180 -1.67 15.17 -13.67
N ALA A 181 -1.83 15.81 -12.51
CA ALA A 181 -0.81 16.66 -11.90
C ALA A 181 0.43 15.85 -11.43
N TYR A 182 0.28 14.58 -11.13
CA TYR A 182 1.39 13.70 -10.67
C TYR A 182 2.21 13.16 -11.86
N ARG A 183 2.78 14.07 -12.66
CA ARG A 183 3.49 13.75 -13.91
C ARG A 183 4.63 12.77 -13.73
N GLY A 184 5.36 12.86 -12.59
CA GLY A 184 6.46 11.95 -12.29
C GLY A 184 6.02 10.51 -12.11
N LEU A 185 4.88 10.26 -11.43
CA LEU A 185 4.33 8.92 -11.28
C LEU A 185 3.91 8.32 -12.62
N TYR A 186 3.27 9.11 -13.49
CA TYR A 186 2.96 8.69 -14.86
C TYR A 186 4.22 8.43 -15.69
N ALA A 187 5.25 9.26 -15.54
CA ALA A 187 6.53 9.07 -16.22
C ALA A 187 7.21 7.75 -15.79
N CYS A 188 7.18 7.40 -14.50
CA CYS A 188 7.71 6.14 -14.01
C CYS A 188 7.01 4.93 -14.65
N ALA A 189 5.67 4.95 -14.73
CA ALA A 189 4.91 3.87 -15.38
C ALA A 189 5.18 3.80 -16.89
N ALA A 190 5.28 4.96 -17.56
CA ALA A 190 5.53 5.04 -19.00
C ALA A 190 6.98 4.65 -19.39
N ALA A 191 7.94 4.87 -18.50
CA ALA A 191 9.36 4.55 -18.74
C ALA A 191 9.72 3.11 -18.31
N ALA A 192 8.85 2.42 -17.57
CA ALA A 192 9.09 1.06 -17.16
C ALA A 192 9.21 0.12 -18.38
N SER A 193 10.10 -0.85 -18.30
CA SER A 193 10.32 -1.85 -19.34
C SER A 193 10.29 -3.25 -18.74
N VAL A 194 9.96 -4.25 -19.56
CA VAL A 194 9.91 -5.65 -19.12
C VAL A 194 11.31 -6.08 -18.69
N MET A 195 11.41 -6.63 -17.48
CA MET A 195 12.63 -7.19 -16.93
C MET A 195 12.66 -8.69 -17.14
N SER A 196 13.82 -9.21 -17.51
CA SER A 196 14.08 -10.65 -17.53
C SER A 196 14.23 -11.19 -16.10
N GLU A 197 14.04 -12.50 -15.92
CA GLU A 197 14.28 -13.16 -14.63
C GLU A 197 15.70 -12.93 -14.11
N ALA A 198 16.71 -12.89 -15.00
CA ALA A 198 18.09 -12.63 -14.62
C ALA A 198 18.31 -11.19 -14.09
N GLU A 199 17.64 -10.20 -14.69
CA GLU A 199 17.66 -8.80 -14.21
C GLU A 199 16.95 -8.69 -12.87
N LEU A 200 15.79 -9.31 -12.73
CA LEU A 200 15.08 -9.36 -11.44
C LEU A 200 15.93 -10.02 -10.35
N ASP A 201 16.61 -11.13 -10.67
CA ASP A 201 17.47 -11.84 -9.70
C ASP A 201 18.73 -11.07 -9.32
N ALA A 202 19.18 -10.16 -10.16
CA ALA A 202 20.31 -9.28 -9.86
C ALA A 202 19.97 -8.14 -8.87
N VAL A 203 18.67 -7.82 -8.72
CA VAL A 203 18.22 -6.81 -7.74
C VAL A 203 18.39 -7.36 -6.33
N THR A 204 18.94 -6.54 -5.43
CA THR A 204 19.08 -6.90 -4.00
C THR A 204 17.70 -7.13 -3.38
N ALA A 205 17.49 -8.29 -2.74
CA ALA A 205 16.21 -8.70 -2.16
C ALA A 205 16.15 -8.51 -0.62
N ASP A 206 16.85 -7.51 -0.08
CA ASP A 206 16.75 -7.14 1.33
C ASP A 206 15.63 -6.10 1.51
N PHE A 207 14.40 -6.59 1.60
CA PHE A 207 13.22 -5.74 1.71
C PHE A 207 12.79 -5.62 3.18
N PRO A 208 12.96 -4.43 3.81
CA PRO A 208 12.59 -4.24 5.20
C PRO A 208 11.07 -4.29 5.40
N GLU A 209 10.62 -4.82 6.55
CA GLU A 209 9.20 -4.72 6.97
C GLU A 209 8.79 -3.26 7.22
N ALA A 210 9.74 -2.43 7.69
CA ALA A 210 9.61 -0.97 7.78
C ALA A 210 10.97 -0.34 7.51
N CYS A 211 11.01 0.66 6.63
CA CYS A 211 12.18 1.52 6.50
C CYS A 211 12.38 2.26 7.82
N LYS A 212 13.62 2.36 8.28
CA LYS A 212 13.94 3.21 9.42
C LYS A 212 13.64 4.65 9.01
N PRO A 213 12.89 5.41 9.83
CA PRO A 213 12.74 6.84 9.60
C PRO A 213 14.12 7.49 9.47
N GLU A 214 14.26 8.39 8.53
CA GLU A 214 15.36 9.33 8.53
C GLU A 214 15.36 10.03 9.90
N GLY A 215 16.53 10.39 10.43
CA GLY A 215 16.60 10.99 11.76
C GLY A 215 15.78 12.29 11.83
N MET A 216 15.35 12.68 13.03
CA MET A 216 14.51 13.87 13.25
C MET A 216 15.04 15.13 12.53
N VAL A 217 16.35 15.34 12.52
CA VAL A 217 16.94 16.52 11.85
C VAL A 217 16.66 16.51 10.35
N ASP A 218 16.82 15.38 9.69
CA ASP A 218 16.58 15.24 8.27
C ASP A 218 15.09 15.40 7.95
N THR A 219 14.22 14.80 8.74
CA THR A 219 12.76 14.99 8.63
C THR A 219 12.37 16.46 8.78
N MET A 220 12.96 17.19 9.73
CA MET A 220 12.71 18.62 9.92
C MET A 220 13.19 19.47 8.73
N VAL A 221 14.35 19.15 8.13
CA VAL A 221 14.84 19.84 6.91
C VAL A 221 13.86 19.65 5.75
N ARG A 222 13.38 18.43 5.54
CA ARG A 222 12.37 18.13 4.50
C ARG A 222 11.02 18.79 4.76
N MET A 223 10.62 18.90 6.03
CA MET A 223 9.41 19.64 6.41
C MET A 223 9.56 21.14 6.14
N ASP A 224 10.72 21.72 6.41
CA ASP A 224 11.01 23.12 6.12
C ASP A 224 10.93 23.41 4.62
N GLU A 225 11.51 22.54 3.79
CA GLU A 225 11.39 22.62 2.33
C GLU A 225 9.92 22.54 1.86
N ALA A 226 9.13 21.58 2.37
CA ALA A 226 7.71 21.46 2.04
C ALA A 226 6.91 22.71 2.47
N MET A 227 7.24 23.30 3.62
CA MET A 227 6.63 24.53 4.10
C MET A 227 6.96 25.73 3.21
N GLU A 228 8.18 25.84 2.68
CA GLU A 228 8.55 26.91 1.73
C GLU A 228 7.80 26.74 0.39
N TYR A 229 7.68 25.52 -0.12
CA TYR A 229 6.88 25.24 -1.32
C TYR A 229 5.39 25.56 -1.11
N LEU A 230 4.82 25.18 0.02
CA LEU A 230 3.43 25.50 0.36
C LEU A 230 3.17 27.01 0.51
N LYS A 231 4.14 27.80 1.01
CA LYS A 231 4.05 29.28 1.02
C LYS A 231 3.99 29.85 -0.40
N ALA A 232 4.83 29.34 -1.32
CA ALA A 232 4.81 29.76 -2.71
C ALA A 232 3.49 29.38 -3.40
N ILE A 233 2.96 28.20 -3.11
CA ILE A 233 1.67 27.71 -3.59
C ILE A 233 0.51 28.55 -3.02
N GLU A 234 0.52 28.89 -1.75
CA GLU A 234 -0.48 29.79 -1.13
C GLU A 234 -0.47 31.16 -1.82
N ALA A 235 0.72 31.75 -2.02
CA ALA A 235 0.89 33.03 -2.72
C ALA A 235 0.36 32.98 -4.17
N ALA A 236 0.40 31.83 -4.82
CA ALA A 236 -0.17 31.58 -6.14
C ALA A 236 -1.67 31.22 -6.12
N GLY A 237 -2.34 31.36 -4.97
CA GLY A 237 -3.76 31.06 -4.81
C GLY A 237 -4.08 29.56 -4.85
N TRP A 238 -3.25 28.75 -4.25
CA TRP A 238 -3.34 27.28 -4.17
C TRP A 238 -3.28 26.58 -5.53
N LYS A 239 -2.51 27.18 -6.45
CA LYS A 239 -2.19 26.64 -7.78
C LYS A 239 -0.68 26.48 -7.91
N PRO A 240 -0.19 25.66 -8.87
CA PRO A 240 1.23 25.65 -9.19
C PRO A 240 1.73 27.06 -9.50
N PRO A 241 2.79 27.53 -8.83
CA PRO A 241 3.38 28.84 -9.15
C PRO A 241 3.90 28.88 -10.59
N SER A 242 3.79 30.01 -11.27
CA SER A 242 4.24 30.15 -12.65
C SER A 242 5.74 29.88 -12.85
N GLU A 243 6.54 30.22 -11.84
CA GLU A 243 8.00 30.01 -11.84
C GLU A 243 8.40 28.59 -11.44
N HIS A 244 7.49 27.86 -10.79
CA HIS A 244 7.67 26.48 -10.35
C HIS A 244 6.44 25.63 -10.73
N PRO A 245 6.21 25.40 -12.04
CA PRO A 245 5.06 24.63 -12.50
C PRO A 245 5.13 23.13 -12.16
N ASP A 246 6.26 22.67 -11.66
CA ASP A 246 6.53 21.35 -11.13
C ASP A 246 5.99 21.14 -9.70
N LEU A 247 5.74 22.23 -8.96
CA LEU A 247 5.15 22.14 -7.62
C LEU A 247 3.65 21.83 -7.72
N VAL A 248 3.28 20.65 -7.26
CA VAL A 248 1.90 20.18 -7.23
C VAL A 248 1.32 20.41 -5.82
N PRO A 249 0.32 21.31 -5.64
CA PRO A 249 -0.17 21.70 -4.33
C PRO A 249 -0.54 20.53 -3.41
N VAL A 250 -1.33 19.57 -3.91
CA VAL A 250 -1.73 18.40 -3.13
C VAL A 250 -0.55 17.49 -2.80
N ALA A 251 0.46 17.39 -3.67
CA ALA A 251 1.66 16.59 -3.40
C ALA A 251 2.50 17.17 -2.27
N GLU A 252 2.66 18.50 -2.24
CA GLU A 252 3.45 19.16 -1.19
C GLU A 252 2.71 19.14 0.17
N ALA A 253 1.38 19.26 0.16
CA ALA A 253 0.58 19.10 1.37
C ALA A 253 0.64 17.66 1.90
N GLY A 254 0.51 16.66 1.03
CA GLY A 254 0.64 15.25 1.38
C GLY A 254 2.04 14.89 1.89
N LYS A 255 3.10 15.43 1.26
CA LYS A 255 4.49 15.28 1.75
C LYS A 255 4.65 15.80 3.17
N LEU A 256 4.07 16.96 3.49
CA LEU A 256 4.11 17.51 4.84
C LEU A 256 3.34 16.65 5.85
N ALA A 257 2.15 16.16 5.48
CA ALA A 257 1.37 15.26 6.33
C ALA A 257 2.10 13.95 6.59
N ASP A 258 2.72 13.34 5.57
CA ASP A 258 3.55 12.13 5.68
C ASP A 258 4.73 12.33 6.64
N LEU A 259 5.47 13.43 6.51
CA LEU A 259 6.61 13.75 7.36
C LEU A 259 6.19 13.92 8.83
N LEU A 260 5.01 14.48 9.08
CA LEU A 260 4.44 14.58 10.43
C LEU A 260 4.07 13.22 11.00
N ARG A 261 3.51 12.30 10.18
CA ARG A 261 3.26 10.91 10.59
C ARG A 261 4.55 10.17 10.95
N LEU A 262 5.62 10.36 10.16
CA LEU A 262 6.95 9.79 10.46
C LEU A 262 7.47 10.25 11.83
N LEU A 263 7.27 11.53 12.18
CA LEU A 263 7.70 12.06 13.48
C LEU A 263 6.92 11.49 14.66
N HIS A 264 5.69 11.05 14.48
CA HIS A 264 4.91 10.39 15.51
C HIS A 264 5.61 9.10 15.99
N ASP A 265 6.25 8.39 15.08
CA ASP A 265 6.95 7.13 15.34
C ASP A 265 8.46 7.30 15.63
N ASP A 266 8.95 8.54 15.70
CA ASP A 266 10.37 8.83 15.97
C ASP A 266 10.80 8.31 17.34
N ARG A 267 12.02 7.78 17.42
CA ARG A 267 12.59 7.16 18.63
C ARG A 267 13.68 7.99 19.30
N SER A 268 13.90 9.21 18.83
CA SER A 268 14.87 10.12 19.39
C SER A 268 14.57 10.49 20.85
N PRO A 269 15.53 10.98 21.61
CA PRO A 269 15.31 11.40 22.99
C PRO A 269 14.22 12.48 23.12
N VAL A 270 14.14 13.43 22.18
CA VAL A 270 13.13 14.49 22.20
C VAL A 270 11.73 13.94 21.94
N ALA A 271 11.58 12.94 21.06
CA ALA A 271 10.30 12.30 20.78
C ALA A 271 9.71 11.56 21.99
N LYS A 272 10.56 11.15 22.94
CA LYS A 272 10.15 10.49 24.20
C LYS A 272 9.71 11.47 25.29
N ARG A 273 9.86 12.78 25.06
CA ARG A 273 9.45 13.79 26.05
C ARG A 273 7.92 13.84 26.12
N GLU A 274 7.40 14.01 27.34
CA GLU A 274 5.96 14.11 27.57
C GLU A 274 5.35 15.24 26.73
N GLY A 275 4.23 14.97 26.09
CA GLY A 275 3.51 15.90 25.24
C GLY A 275 4.03 16.04 23.80
N PHE A 276 5.15 15.41 23.43
CA PHE A 276 5.68 15.49 22.06
C PHE A 276 4.68 14.92 21.04
N ALA A 277 4.19 13.70 21.24
CA ALA A 277 3.23 13.05 20.34
C ALA A 277 1.97 13.92 20.16
N ALA A 278 1.41 14.47 21.25
CA ALA A 278 0.25 15.35 21.18
C ALA A 278 0.51 16.63 20.35
N LYS A 279 1.75 17.16 20.36
CA LYS A 279 2.12 18.28 19.49
C LYS A 279 2.26 17.86 18.03
N ILE A 280 2.75 16.68 17.75
CA ILE A 280 2.79 16.14 16.39
C ILE A 280 1.36 15.94 15.86
N ASP A 281 0.46 15.33 16.62
CA ASP A 281 -0.95 15.16 16.25
C ASP A 281 -1.63 16.51 15.97
N ALA A 282 -1.38 17.52 16.81
CA ALA A 282 -1.92 18.87 16.62
C ALA A 282 -1.38 19.56 15.34
N ASN A 283 -0.21 19.16 14.84
CA ASN A 283 0.34 19.60 13.56
C ASN A 283 -0.20 18.77 12.39
N HIS A 284 -0.28 17.45 12.56
CA HIS A 284 -0.70 16.54 11.51
C HIS A 284 -2.15 16.80 11.08
N ALA A 285 -3.07 16.95 12.02
CA ALA A 285 -4.49 17.12 11.71
C ALA A 285 -4.80 18.28 10.73
N PRO A 286 -4.25 19.51 10.88
CA PRO A 286 -4.47 20.55 9.89
C PRO A 286 -3.71 20.33 8.57
N ALA A 287 -2.55 19.66 8.59
CA ALA A 287 -1.84 19.29 7.36
C ALA A 287 -2.65 18.29 6.54
N GLN A 288 -3.22 17.27 7.17
CA GLN A 288 -4.12 16.31 6.53
C GLN A 288 -5.35 16.99 5.94
N ARG A 289 -6.03 17.89 6.69
CA ARG A 289 -7.19 18.63 6.15
C ARG A 289 -6.84 19.50 4.96
N LEU A 290 -5.64 20.09 4.94
CA LEU A 290 -5.17 20.84 3.77
C LEU A 290 -4.99 19.93 2.55
N GLU A 291 -4.39 18.77 2.73
CA GLU A 291 -4.25 17.74 1.68
C GLU A 291 -5.63 17.31 1.18
N ASP A 292 -6.58 16.98 2.07
CA ASP A 292 -7.93 16.54 1.73
C ASP A 292 -8.69 17.60 0.91
N LEU A 293 -8.59 18.90 1.27
CA LEU A 293 -9.19 20.01 0.52
C LEU A 293 -8.60 20.09 -0.91
N LEU A 294 -7.29 20.00 -1.01
CA LEU A 294 -6.60 20.06 -2.31
C LEU A 294 -6.91 18.84 -3.18
N GLU A 295 -6.99 17.66 -2.58
CA GLU A 295 -7.34 16.42 -3.28
C GLU A 295 -8.78 16.44 -3.80
N ALA A 296 -9.71 16.98 -3.00
CA ALA A 296 -11.10 17.17 -3.40
C ALA A 296 -11.27 18.25 -4.50
N GLY A 297 -10.19 18.92 -4.93
CA GLY A 297 -10.24 19.99 -5.90
C GLY A 297 -10.97 21.22 -5.38
N SER A 298 -10.90 21.50 -4.08
CA SER A 298 -11.52 22.67 -3.46
C SER A 298 -11.05 23.96 -4.12
N THR A 299 -11.99 24.89 -4.34
CA THR A 299 -11.73 26.26 -4.77
C THR A 299 -11.77 27.27 -3.62
N ASP A 300 -12.01 26.80 -2.39
CA ASP A 300 -12.06 27.64 -1.20
C ASP A 300 -10.64 27.98 -0.71
N VAL A 301 -10.06 28.99 -1.30
CA VAL A 301 -8.74 29.54 -0.94
C VAL A 301 -8.67 29.91 0.55
N ALA A 302 -9.76 30.44 1.13
CA ALA A 302 -9.76 30.86 2.52
C ALA A 302 -9.69 29.67 3.46
N ALA A 303 -10.39 28.57 3.17
CA ALA A 303 -10.33 27.35 3.95
C ALA A 303 -8.92 26.72 3.90
N MET A 304 -8.30 26.61 2.72
CA MET A 304 -6.95 26.10 2.56
C MET A 304 -5.91 26.94 3.30
N SER A 305 -5.96 28.26 3.18
CA SER A 305 -5.07 29.18 3.91
C SER A 305 -5.29 29.13 5.42
N ALA A 306 -6.52 28.89 5.87
CA ALA A 306 -6.80 28.71 7.31
C ALA A 306 -6.13 27.45 7.86
N GLU A 307 -6.19 26.30 7.15
CA GLU A 307 -5.50 25.08 7.58
C GLU A 307 -3.98 25.26 7.54
N PHE A 308 -3.43 25.86 6.51
CA PHE A 308 -1.99 26.12 6.44
C PHE A 308 -1.49 27.05 7.55
N LYS A 309 -2.28 28.06 7.92
CA LYS A 309 -1.99 28.92 9.08
C LYS A 309 -2.02 28.13 10.39
N ARG A 310 -2.93 27.15 10.55
CA ARG A 310 -2.97 26.27 11.71
C ARG A 310 -1.71 25.43 11.80
N VAL A 311 -1.25 24.82 10.69
CA VAL A 311 0.03 24.11 10.60
C VAL A 311 1.17 25.01 11.07
N SER A 312 1.32 26.19 10.47
CA SER A 312 2.38 27.14 10.81
C SER A 312 2.38 27.53 12.30
N SER A 313 1.21 27.69 12.89
CA SER A 313 1.05 28.03 14.31
C SER A 313 1.40 26.85 15.21
N ALA A 314 1.02 25.64 14.82
CA ALA A 314 1.32 24.42 15.57
C ALA A 314 2.81 24.09 15.51
N CYS A 315 3.51 24.29 14.37
CA CYS A 315 4.97 24.18 14.24
C CYS A 315 5.69 25.12 15.26
N LYS A 316 5.28 26.39 15.30
CA LYS A 316 5.84 27.36 16.27
C LYS A 316 5.63 26.91 17.71
N SER A 317 4.42 26.42 18.04
CA SER A 317 4.09 25.91 19.37
C SER A 317 4.90 24.68 19.76
N CYS A 318 5.14 23.76 18.81
CA CYS A 318 5.99 22.58 19.02
C CYS A 318 7.44 22.99 19.26
N HIS A 319 7.99 23.85 18.40
CA HIS A 319 9.37 24.35 18.53
C HIS A 319 9.59 25.12 19.83
N ALA A 320 8.62 25.91 20.30
CA ALA A 320 8.72 26.60 21.58
C ALA A 320 8.79 25.64 22.79
N ALA A 321 8.31 24.39 22.65
CA ALA A 321 8.30 23.41 23.74
C ALA A 321 9.49 22.41 23.65
N PHE A 322 9.98 22.11 22.45
CA PHE A 322 10.85 20.95 22.20
C PHE A 322 12.14 21.27 21.43
N ARG A 323 12.26 22.46 20.82
CA ARG A 323 13.49 22.90 20.18
C ARG A 323 14.33 23.66 21.22
N ASP A 324 15.52 23.11 21.53
CA ASP A 324 16.51 23.74 22.42
C ASP A 324 17.23 24.88 21.70
#